data_12f04cb22cb029ae3dfc0d29ac007eb6
#
_entry.id   12f04cb22cb029ae3dfc0d29ac007eb6
#
_cell.length_a   1.000
_cell.length_b   1.000
_cell.length_c   1.000
_cell.angle_alpha   90.00
_cell.angle_beta   90.00
_cell.angle_gamma   90.00
#
_symmetry.space_group_name_H-M   'P 1'
#
loop_
_entity.id
_entity.type
_entity.pdbx_description
1 polymer ?
#
loop_
_entity_poly.entity_id
_entity_poly.type
_entity_poly.pdbx_seq_one_letter_code
_entity_poly.pdbx_strand_id
1 'polypeptide(L)'
;MHTPDVNIPVREPAQTGSDDSILPFEVAALDLRGRIVRLGPAVDAVLTSHDYPLPVAKLLGEAIVLTVMLGSALKFDGRFILQTQSDGPVRMLVVDFTSPDKVRGCARFDAERVRAAEAEGKAKPGQLLGKGHLAMTVDQGPDMSRYQGLVPLEGNDLEQVAHEYFLRSEQIPTRVRLAVAEEYRGGNGSRRHWRAGGILAQFLPKSPERSRQADLDPGDAPPGTEPHLLPEDDAWVEGRSLIDTVDDLELIDPDVSSERLAYRLFHERGVRVFRSAPVRAQCSCSRDSVESMLRSFPQQDRDDMIEDGKITVTCEFCSSTYVFAPADIAGNESAPAQARQN
;
A
#
# COMPACT_ATOMS: atom_id res chain seq x y z
N MET A 1 0.84 36.83 49.39
CA MET A 1 0.43 35.59 48.70
C MET A 1 0.33 35.96 47.22
N HIS A 2 1.34 35.59 46.45
CA HIS A 2 1.40 35.83 45.02
C HIS A 2 1.04 34.52 44.33
N THR A 3 -0.09 34.49 43.64
CA THR A 3 -0.45 33.41 42.74
C THR A 3 0.42 33.51 41.46
N PRO A 4 1.11 32.43 41.04
CA PRO A 4 1.83 32.50 39.77
C PRO A 4 0.84 32.40 38.63
N ASP A 5 0.92 33.36 37.69
CA ASP A 5 0.25 33.32 36.41
C ASP A 5 0.76 32.12 35.60
N VAL A 6 -0.07 31.12 35.45
CA VAL A 6 0.17 30.00 34.53
C VAL A 6 -0.20 30.46 33.13
N ASN A 7 0.80 30.90 32.40
CA ASN A 7 0.68 31.23 30.97
C ASN A 7 0.54 29.90 30.19
N ILE A 8 -0.70 29.48 29.95
CA ILE A 8 -1.00 28.35 29.04
C ILE A 8 -0.86 28.89 27.62
N PRO A 9 0.13 28.44 26.83
CA PRO A 9 0.24 28.88 25.45
C PRO A 9 -1.03 28.47 24.71
N VAL A 10 -1.76 29.45 24.19
CA VAL A 10 -2.87 29.24 23.26
C VAL A 10 -2.24 28.56 22.04
N ARG A 11 -2.46 27.26 21.92
CA ARG A 11 -2.13 26.55 20.69
C ARG A 11 -2.96 27.15 19.57
N GLU A 12 -2.27 27.66 18.55
CA GLU A 12 -2.91 27.95 17.26
C GLU A 12 -3.76 26.76 16.83
N PRO A 13 -4.96 26.96 16.23
CA PRO A 13 -5.77 25.88 15.73
C PRO A 13 -4.89 25.05 14.78
N ALA A 14 -4.77 23.75 15.08
CA ALA A 14 -4.05 22.80 14.26
C ALA A 14 -4.51 23.01 12.81
N GLN A 15 -3.55 23.21 11.92
CA GLN A 15 -3.79 23.21 10.48
C GLN A 15 -4.61 21.96 10.18
N THR A 16 -5.75 22.10 9.53
CA THR A 16 -6.58 21.01 9.00
C THR A 16 -5.64 19.93 8.47
N GLY A 17 -5.76 18.70 9.00
CA GLY A 17 -4.80 17.65 8.76
C GLY A 17 -4.47 17.54 7.27
N SER A 18 -3.19 17.65 6.92
CA SER A 18 -2.79 17.62 5.52
C SER A 18 -3.10 16.25 4.94
N ASP A 19 -3.88 16.23 3.87
CA ASP A 19 -3.96 15.05 3.00
C ASP A 19 -2.56 14.61 2.55
N ASP A 20 -2.47 13.41 2.02
CA ASP A 20 -1.23 12.79 1.57
C ASP A 20 -0.18 12.70 2.69
N SER A 21 -0.59 12.13 3.81
CA SER A 21 0.25 12.02 5.01
C SER A 21 0.17 10.67 5.69
N ILE A 22 1.25 10.34 6.38
CA ILE A 22 1.41 9.18 7.23
C ILE A 22 1.66 9.67 8.65
N LEU A 23 0.79 9.33 9.60
CA LEU A 23 0.94 9.66 11.01
C LEU A 23 1.30 8.40 11.81
N PRO A 24 2.54 8.24 12.27
CA PRO A 24 2.88 7.18 13.21
C PRO A 24 2.32 7.49 14.60
N PHE A 25 1.89 6.47 15.33
CA PHE A 25 1.42 6.59 16.71
C PHE A 25 1.86 5.42 17.58
N GLU A 26 1.81 5.62 18.90
CA GLU A 26 2.07 4.62 19.94
C GLU A 26 1.05 4.76 21.07
N VAL A 27 0.54 3.63 21.54
CA VAL A 27 -0.28 3.53 22.75
C VAL A 27 0.47 2.64 23.73
N ALA A 28 1.31 3.27 24.56
CA ALA A 28 2.24 2.54 25.42
C ALA A 28 1.52 1.65 26.47
N ALA A 29 0.32 2.06 26.93
CA ALA A 29 -0.48 1.28 27.87
C ALA A 29 -1.01 -0.05 27.29
N LEU A 30 -1.12 -0.13 25.96
CA LEU A 30 -1.60 -1.30 25.24
C LEU A 30 -0.47 -2.01 24.46
N ASP A 31 0.78 -1.58 24.59
CA ASP A 31 1.91 -2.05 23.77
C ASP A 31 1.63 -2.01 22.26
N LEU A 32 0.85 -1.03 21.80
CA LEU A 32 0.50 -0.85 20.41
C LEU A 32 1.39 0.20 19.74
N ARG A 33 1.79 -0.10 18.51
CA ARG A 33 2.35 0.87 17.56
C ARG A 33 1.60 0.79 16.25
N GLY A 34 1.36 1.94 15.64
CA GLY A 34 0.60 1.96 14.41
C GLY A 34 0.88 3.17 13.54
N ARG A 35 0.14 3.22 12.44
CA ARG A 35 0.14 4.31 11.47
C ARG A 35 -1.26 4.58 10.99
N ILE A 36 -1.57 5.85 10.80
CA ILE A 36 -2.74 6.31 10.08
C ILE A 36 -2.25 6.96 8.78
N VAL A 37 -2.81 6.54 7.68
CA VAL A 37 -2.53 7.07 6.33
C VAL A 37 -3.79 7.73 5.80
N ARG A 38 -3.64 8.91 5.25
CA ARG A 38 -4.71 9.65 4.56
C ARG A 38 -4.19 10.17 3.24
N LEU A 39 -4.84 9.80 2.16
CA LEU A 39 -4.47 10.14 0.80
C LEU A 39 -5.64 10.83 0.10
N GLY A 40 -5.38 11.96 -0.50
CA GLY A 40 -6.28 12.71 -1.37
C GLY A 40 -5.64 12.91 -2.75
N PRO A 41 -4.97 14.03 -3.01
CA PRO A 41 -4.33 14.30 -4.30
C PRO A 41 -3.40 13.18 -4.80
N ALA A 42 -2.65 12.52 -3.91
CA ALA A 42 -1.73 11.46 -4.32
C ALA A 42 -2.48 10.22 -4.83
N VAL A 43 -3.52 9.76 -4.13
CA VAL A 43 -4.30 8.61 -4.61
C VAL A 43 -5.13 8.98 -5.85
N ASP A 44 -5.69 10.20 -5.89
CA ASP A 44 -6.45 10.71 -7.04
C ASP A 44 -5.60 10.71 -8.31
N ALA A 45 -4.36 11.20 -8.23
CA ALA A 45 -3.43 11.22 -9.36
C ALA A 45 -3.11 9.80 -9.89
N VAL A 46 -3.01 8.78 -9.03
CA VAL A 46 -2.77 7.40 -9.45
C VAL A 46 -4.03 6.80 -10.07
N LEU A 47 -5.18 6.92 -9.41
CA LEU A 47 -6.42 6.27 -9.83
C LEU A 47 -7.03 6.92 -11.09
N THR A 48 -6.78 8.21 -11.34
CA THR A 48 -7.25 8.90 -12.53
C THR A 48 -6.30 8.83 -13.73
N SER A 49 -5.10 8.25 -13.55
CA SER A 49 -4.16 8.06 -14.66
C SER A 49 -4.63 7.00 -15.69
N HIS A 50 -5.64 6.21 -15.32
CA HIS A 50 -6.27 5.19 -16.15
C HIS A 50 -7.80 5.27 -16.00
N ASP A 51 -8.52 4.70 -16.96
CA ASP A 51 -9.98 4.58 -16.92
C ASP A 51 -10.37 3.28 -16.18
N TYR A 52 -10.14 3.24 -14.88
CA TYR A 52 -10.49 2.09 -14.06
C TYR A 52 -12.01 2.04 -13.77
N PRO A 53 -12.66 0.85 -13.89
CA PRO A 53 -13.97 0.63 -13.29
C PRO A 53 -13.95 0.89 -11.78
N LEU A 54 -15.05 1.38 -11.23
CA LEU A 54 -15.17 1.76 -9.81
C LEU A 54 -14.64 0.69 -8.83
N PRO A 55 -14.97 -0.61 -8.96
CA PRO A 55 -14.47 -1.63 -8.05
C PRO A 55 -12.96 -1.85 -8.18
N VAL A 56 -12.40 -1.73 -9.38
CA VAL A 56 -10.96 -1.86 -9.63
C VAL A 56 -10.19 -0.69 -9.01
N ALA A 57 -10.70 0.54 -9.19
CA ALA A 57 -10.11 1.73 -8.60
C ALA A 57 -10.12 1.65 -7.06
N LYS A 58 -11.24 1.20 -6.44
CA LYS A 58 -11.31 0.99 -4.99
C LYS A 58 -10.27 -0.01 -4.52
N LEU A 59 -10.20 -1.18 -5.15
CA LEU A 59 -9.24 -2.22 -4.78
C LEU A 59 -7.78 -1.76 -4.94
N LEU A 60 -7.46 -1.02 -6.01
CA LEU A 60 -6.13 -0.44 -6.20
C LEU A 60 -5.84 0.62 -5.13
N GLY A 61 -6.82 1.45 -4.76
CA GLY A 61 -6.70 2.44 -3.68
C GLY A 61 -6.40 1.80 -2.34
N GLU A 62 -7.08 0.70 -1.98
CA GLU A 62 -6.78 -0.09 -0.77
C GLU A 62 -5.34 -0.63 -0.81
N ALA A 63 -4.90 -1.18 -1.96
CA ALA A 63 -3.54 -1.66 -2.14
C ALA A 63 -2.51 -0.53 -1.97
N ILE A 64 -2.80 0.68 -2.45
CA ILE A 64 -1.94 1.87 -2.29
C ILE A 64 -1.81 2.23 -0.80
N VAL A 65 -2.92 2.33 -0.06
CA VAL A 65 -2.89 2.65 1.37
C VAL A 65 -2.11 1.61 2.15
N LEU A 66 -2.38 0.32 1.92
CA LEU A 66 -1.66 -0.78 2.57
C LEU A 66 -0.16 -0.71 2.28
N THR A 67 0.22 -0.49 1.01
CA THR A 67 1.63 -0.39 0.60
C THR A 67 2.33 0.79 1.26
N VAL A 68 1.67 1.95 1.35
CA VAL A 68 2.20 3.14 2.03
C VAL A 68 2.40 2.87 3.53
N MET A 69 1.42 2.25 4.20
CA MET A 69 1.54 1.89 5.62
C MET A 69 2.72 0.96 5.90
N LEU A 70 2.89 -0.07 5.08
CA LEU A 70 3.95 -1.05 5.24
C LEU A 70 5.31 -0.51 4.83
N GLY A 71 5.40 0.13 3.67
CA GLY A 71 6.63 0.68 3.13
C GLY A 71 7.22 1.80 4.00
N SER A 72 6.36 2.65 4.59
CA SER A 72 6.80 3.70 5.51
C SER A 72 7.33 3.18 6.86
N ALA A 73 7.13 1.89 7.16
CA ALA A 73 7.70 1.24 8.34
C ALA A 73 9.17 0.89 8.18
N LEU A 74 9.66 0.83 6.95
CA LEU A 74 11.04 0.48 6.65
C LEU A 74 11.99 1.57 7.17
N LYS A 75 13.10 1.15 7.78
CA LYS A 75 14.07 2.05 8.40
C LYS A 75 15.27 2.37 7.49
N PHE A 76 15.16 2.07 6.22
CA PHE A 76 16.25 2.23 5.24
C PHE A 76 15.69 2.84 3.95
N ASP A 77 16.57 3.39 3.15
CA ASP A 77 16.26 3.84 1.80
C ASP A 77 16.08 2.62 0.90
N GLY A 78 14.92 2.53 0.26
CA GLY A 78 14.60 1.36 -0.57
C GLY A 78 13.18 1.44 -1.12
N ARG A 79 12.74 0.33 -1.64
CA ARG A 79 11.42 0.20 -2.23
C ARG A 79 10.68 -0.98 -1.59
N PHE A 80 9.44 -0.72 -1.22
CA PHE A 80 8.48 -1.76 -0.84
C PHE A 80 7.49 -1.95 -2.00
N ILE A 81 7.33 -3.17 -2.45
CA ILE A 81 6.48 -3.53 -3.58
C ILE A 81 5.43 -4.51 -3.08
N LEU A 82 4.16 -4.16 -3.28
CA LEU A 82 3.02 -5.06 -3.13
C LEU A 82 2.57 -5.47 -4.52
N GLN A 83 2.56 -6.77 -4.78
CA GLN A 83 2.11 -7.31 -6.05
C GLN A 83 1.16 -8.47 -5.83
N THR A 84 0.02 -8.47 -6.52
CA THR A 84 -0.86 -9.64 -6.60
C THR A 84 -0.76 -10.29 -7.97
N GLN A 85 -0.92 -11.61 -8.00
CA GLN A 85 -1.16 -12.39 -9.21
C GLN A 85 -2.27 -13.39 -8.92
N SER A 86 -3.35 -13.33 -9.68
CA SER A 86 -4.55 -14.09 -9.35
C SER A 86 -5.38 -14.47 -10.59
N ASP A 87 -6.35 -15.37 -10.40
CA ASP A 87 -7.25 -15.86 -11.42
C ASP A 87 -8.56 -15.07 -11.50
N GLY A 88 -8.74 -14.08 -10.61
CA GLY A 88 -9.94 -13.24 -10.55
C GLY A 88 -10.09 -12.27 -11.72
N PRO A 89 -11.18 -11.47 -11.74
CA PRO A 89 -11.35 -10.38 -12.70
C PRO A 89 -10.21 -9.36 -12.70
N VAL A 90 -9.62 -9.06 -11.54
CA VAL A 90 -8.38 -8.27 -11.40
C VAL A 90 -7.22 -9.24 -11.31
N ARG A 91 -6.48 -9.38 -12.40
CA ARG A 91 -5.42 -10.39 -12.54
C ARG A 91 -4.13 -9.99 -11.81
N MET A 92 -3.87 -8.70 -11.71
CA MET A 92 -2.65 -8.19 -11.10
C MET A 92 -2.86 -6.78 -10.56
N LEU A 93 -2.37 -6.54 -9.36
CA LEU A 93 -2.10 -5.21 -8.81
C LEU A 93 -0.60 -5.10 -8.60
N VAL A 94 -0.04 -3.95 -8.90
CA VAL A 94 1.35 -3.62 -8.53
C VAL A 94 1.36 -2.23 -7.92
N VAL A 95 1.85 -2.14 -6.70
CA VAL A 95 2.03 -0.86 -6.02
C VAL A 95 3.44 -0.79 -5.45
N ASP A 96 4.15 0.27 -5.77
CA ASP A 96 5.49 0.55 -5.26
C ASP A 96 5.43 1.75 -4.31
N PHE A 97 6.00 1.61 -3.13
CA PHE A 97 6.38 2.73 -2.27
C PHE A 97 7.90 2.85 -2.23
N THR A 98 8.42 3.97 -2.70
CA THR A 98 9.85 4.28 -2.64
C THR A 98 10.09 5.30 -1.53
N SER A 99 10.89 4.88 -0.54
CA SER A 99 11.29 5.75 0.57
C SER A 99 11.89 7.06 0.06
N PRO A 100 11.62 8.22 0.72
CA PRO A 100 10.81 8.32 1.94
C PRO A 100 9.30 8.51 1.69
N ASP A 101 8.84 8.85 0.47
CA ASP A 101 7.52 9.44 0.28
C ASP A 101 6.83 9.18 -1.06
N LYS A 102 7.41 8.38 -1.96
CA LYS A 102 6.89 8.25 -3.34
C LYS A 102 6.07 6.98 -3.48
N VAL A 103 4.88 7.11 -4.06
CA VAL A 103 4.01 5.99 -4.38
C VAL A 103 3.60 6.01 -5.85
N ARG A 104 3.47 4.82 -6.44
CA ARG A 104 2.84 4.58 -7.73
C ARG A 104 2.14 3.23 -7.72
N GLY A 105 1.14 3.06 -8.55
CA GLY A 105 0.42 1.80 -8.64
C GLY A 105 -0.29 1.64 -9.98
N CYS A 106 -0.54 0.40 -10.37
CA CYS A 106 -1.38 0.05 -11.51
C CYS A 106 -2.09 -1.28 -11.30
N ALA A 107 -3.16 -1.49 -12.07
CA ALA A 107 -3.95 -2.71 -12.07
C ALA A 107 -4.10 -3.25 -13.48
N ARG A 108 -3.97 -4.58 -13.66
CA ARG A 108 -4.40 -5.29 -14.87
C ARG A 108 -5.65 -6.09 -14.58
N PHE A 109 -6.68 -5.87 -15.37
CA PHE A 109 -8.01 -6.44 -15.16
C PHE A 109 -8.66 -6.84 -16.48
N ASP A 110 -9.66 -7.69 -16.39
CA ASP A 110 -10.52 -8.09 -17.49
C ASP A 110 -11.83 -7.30 -17.38
N ALA A 111 -12.05 -6.34 -18.28
CA ALA A 111 -13.17 -5.41 -18.20
C ALA A 111 -14.55 -6.11 -18.33
N GLU A 112 -14.62 -7.21 -19.08
CA GLU A 112 -15.88 -7.96 -19.24
C GLU A 112 -16.19 -8.73 -17.96
N ARG A 113 -15.20 -9.39 -17.37
CA ARG A 113 -15.36 -10.12 -16.11
C ARG A 113 -15.67 -9.20 -14.94
N VAL A 114 -15.07 -7.99 -14.91
CA VAL A 114 -15.41 -6.99 -13.89
C VAL A 114 -16.86 -6.55 -14.02
N ARG A 115 -17.31 -6.20 -15.23
CA ARG A 115 -18.72 -5.83 -15.49
C ARG A 115 -19.70 -6.95 -15.13
N ALA A 116 -19.37 -8.19 -15.45
CA ALA A 116 -20.17 -9.35 -15.08
C ALA A 116 -20.25 -9.51 -13.55
N ALA A 117 -19.12 -9.36 -12.85
CA ALA A 117 -19.07 -9.42 -11.39
C ALA A 117 -19.91 -8.30 -10.73
N GLU A 118 -19.87 -7.08 -11.28
CA GLU A 118 -20.73 -5.98 -10.81
C GLU A 118 -22.22 -6.30 -10.99
N ALA A 119 -22.61 -6.78 -12.17
CA ALA A 119 -23.99 -7.14 -12.46
C ALA A 119 -24.53 -8.26 -11.55
N GLU A 120 -23.66 -9.17 -11.12
CA GLU A 120 -23.99 -10.26 -10.20
C GLU A 120 -23.86 -9.89 -8.71
N GLY A 121 -23.46 -8.66 -8.37
CA GLY A 121 -23.19 -8.23 -7.00
C GLY A 121 -21.95 -8.90 -6.37
N LYS A 122 -21.04 -9.41 -7.21
CA LYS A 122 -19.79 -10.12 -6.82
C LYS A 122 -18.53 -9.29 -7.00
N ALA A 123 -18.64 -7.96 -7.03
CA ALA A 123 -17.51 -7.06 -7.23
C ALA A 123 -16.86 -6.60 -5.89
N LYS A 124 -16.91 -7.43 -4.84
CA LYS A 124 -16.19 -7.18 -3.59
C LYS A 124 -14.69 -7.42 -3.79
N PRO A 125 -13.80 -6.73 -3.03
CA PRO A 125 -12.34 -6.83 -3.19
C PRO A 125 -11.80 -8.24 -3.29
N GLY A 126 -12.13 -9.12 -2.34
CA GLY A 126 -11.68 -10.52 -2.35
C GLY A 126 -12.19 -11.32 -3.55
N GLN A 127 -13.42 -11.06 -4.02
CA GLN A 127 -13.98 -11.73 -5.19
C GLN A 127 -13.35 -11.26 -6.50
N LEU A 128 -12.90 -9.99 -6.55
CA LEU A 128 -12.20 -9.45 -7.71
C LEU A 128 -10.78 -10.03 -7.83
N LEU A 129 -10.13 -10.31 -6.70
CA LEU A 129 -8.82 -10.97 -6.69
C LEU A 129 -8.93 -12.47 -6.98
N GLY A 130 -9.94 -13.16 -6.46
CA GLY A 130 -10.06 -14.60 -6.62
C GLY A 130 -8.94 -15.37 -5.92
N LYS A 131 -8.43 -16.42 -6.56
CA LYS A 131 -7.34 -17.26 -6.03
C LYS A 131 -6.00 -16.88 -6.67
N GLY A 132 -4.94 -16.97 -5.88
CA GLY A 132 -3.60 -16.63 -6.35
C GLY A 132 -2.64 -16.37 -5.21
N HIS A 133 -1.79 -15.38 -5.36
CA HIS A 133 -0.87 -14.95 -4.31
C HIS A 133 -0.67 -13.44 -4.30
N LEU A 134 -0.35 -12.93 -3.11
CA LEU A 134 0.15 -11.60 -2.87
C LEU A 134 1.62 -11.70 -2.46
N ALA A 135 2.48 -10.97 -3.14
CA ALA A 135 3.89 -10.85 -2.84
C ALA A 135 4.17 -9.49 -2.22
N MET A 136 4.87 -9.47 -1.09
CA MET A 136 5.42 -8.28 -0.46
C MET A 136 6.94 -8.33 -0.58
N THR A 137 7.51 -7.42 -1.36
CA THR A 137 8.95 -7.41 -1.64
C THR A 137 9.59 -6.17 -1.06
N VAL A 138 10.67 -6.36 -0.32
CA VAL A 138 11.57 -5.30 0.16
C VAL A 138 12.82 -5.30 -0.71
N ASP A 139 13.03 -4.21 -1.45
CA ASP A 139 14.18 -4.01 -2.33
C ASP A 139 15.05 -2.87 -1.79
N GLN A 140 16.21 -3.22 -1.25
CA GLN A 140 17.16 -2.28 -0.63
C GLN A 140 18.25 -1.82 -1.59
N GLY A 141 18.12 -2.14 -2.88
CA GLY A 141 19.10 -1.80 -3.91
C GLY A 141 19.96 -2.97 -4.38
N PRO A 142 20.88 -2.71 -5.32
CA PRO A 142 21.59 -3.78 -6.04
C PRO A 142 22.56 -4.60 -5.15
N ASP A 143 23.04 -4.02 -4.06
CA ASP A 143 24.05 -4.66 -3.21
C ASP A 143 23.42 -5.49 -2.06
N MET A 144 22.11 -5.51 -1.94
CA MET A 144 21.39 -6.20 -0.88
C MET A 144 20.47 -7.28 -1.45
N SER A 145 20.31 -8.38 -0.73
CA SER A 145 19.34 -9.41 -1.10
C SER A 145 17.92 -8.89 -0.92
N ARG A 146 17.07 -9.15 -1.92
CA ARG A 146 15.63 -8.87 -1.82
C ARG A 146 14.98 -9.84 -0.85
N TYR A 147 14.21 -9.31 0.07
CA TYR A 147 13.31 -10.11 0.92
C TYR A 147 11.92 -10.12 0.28
N GLN A 148 11.31 -11.29 0.19
CA GLN A 148 9.97 -11.44 -0.36
C GLN A 148 9.14 -12.39 0.51
N GLY A 149 8.02 -11.90 1.00
CA GLY A 149 6.98 -12.69 1.62
C GLY A 149 5.87 -13.00 0.62
N LEU A 150 5.38 -14.24 0.62
CA LEU A 150 4.27 -14.68 -0.21
C LEU A 150 3.08 -15.08 0.65
N VAL A 151 1.88 -14.61 0.30
CA VAL A 151 0.63 -14.94 0.99
C VAL A 151 -0.36 -15.47 -0.04
N PRO A 152 -1.03 -16.60 0.23
CA PRO A 152 -2.08 -17.10 -0.65
C PRO A 152 -3.28 -16.16 -0.65
N LEU A 153 -3.90 -15.98 -1.83
CA LEU A 153 -5.19 -15.34 -2.02
C LEU A 153 -6.24 -16.44 -2.21
N GLU A 154 -7.21 -16.48 -1.32
CA GLU A 154 -8.29 -17.47 -1.35
C GLU A 154 -9.68 -16.81 -1.42
N GLY A 155 -9.76 -15.64 -2.06
CA GLY A 155 -10.96 -14.81 -2.11
C GLY A 155 -11.10 -13.85 -0.92
N ASN A 156 -10.04 -13.72 -0.11
CA ASN A 156 -9.95 -12.79 1.02
C ASN A 156 -9.67 -11.38 0.52
N ASP A 157 -10.14 -10.38 1.27
CA ASP A 157 -9.79 -8.98 1.03
C ASP A 157 -8.35 -8.65 1.51
N LEU A 158 -7.87 -7.47 1.15
CA LEU A 158 -6.49 -7.07 1.48
C LEU A 158 -6.25 -6.88 2.98
N GLU A 159 -7.27 -6.54 3.76
CA GLU A 159 -7.16 -6.46 5.22
C GLU A 159 -6.89 -7.84 5.81
N GLN A 160 -7.69 -8.84 5.41
CA GLN A 160 -7.55 -10.22 5.87
C GLN A 160 -6.20 -10.82 5.46
N VAL A 161 -5.79 -10.59 4.20
CA VAL A 161 -4.50 -11.06 3.69
C VAL A 161 -3.34 -10.45 4.48
N ALA A 162 -3.42 -9.16 4.83
CA ALA A 162 -2.42 -8.51 5.67
C ALA A 162 -2.40 -9.09 7.09
N HIS A 163 -3.56 -9.34 7.71
CA HIS A 163 -3.64 -9.97 9.03
C HIS A 163 -2.99 -11.35 9.03
N GLU A 164 -3.27 -12.20 8.03
CA GLU A 164 -2.69 -13.54 7.91
C GLU A 164 -1.17 -13.48 7.70
N TYR A 165 -0.68 -12.56 6.88
CA TYR A 165 0.75 -12.38 6.66
C TYR A 165 1.49 -12.08 7.97
N PHE A 166 1.03 -11.06 8.70
CA PHE A 166 1.69 -10.65 9.92
C PHE A 166 1.61 -11.71 11.03
N LEU A 167 0.49 -12.43 11.08
CA LEU A 167 0.33 -13.50 12.07
C LEU A 167 1.23 -14.69 11.75
N ARG A 168 1.27 -15.14 10.49
CA ARG A 168 2.00 -16.37 10.12
C ARG A 168 3.47 -16.16 9.84
N SER A 169 3.83 -15.05 9.20
CA SER A 169 5.22 -14.80 8.75
C SER A 169 6.03 -13.98 9.73
N GLU A 170 5.42 -12.95 10.32
CA GLU A 170 6.11 -12.03 11.22
C GLU A 170 5.82 -12.33 12.70
N GLN A 171 4.81 -13.15 12.96
CA GLN A 171 4.34 -13.47 14.32
C GLN A 171 3.97 -12.22 15.13
N ILE A 172 3.46 -11.20 14.47
CA ILE A 172 3.04 -9.92 15.06
C ILE A 172 1.53 -9.77 14.90
N PRO A 173 0.74 -9.84 15.98
CA PRO A 173 -0.68 -9.54 15.92
C PRO A 173 -0.89 -8.14 15.34
N THR A 174 -1.59 -8.07 14.23
CA THR A 174 -1.76 -6.84 13.45
C THR A 174 -3.23 -6.64 13.11
N ARG A 175 -3.72 -5.39 13.22
CA ARG A 175 -5.04 -5.01 12.74
C ARG A 175 -4.92 -3.90 11.71
N VAL A 176 -5.60 -4.08 10.60
CA VAL A 176 -5.64 -3.15 9.47
C VAL A 176 -7.09 -2.81 9.17
N ARG A 177 -7.38 -1.54 8.89
CA ARG A 177 -8.62 -1.08 8.27
C ARG A 177 -8.25 -0.18 7.11
N LEU A 178 -8.95 -0.36 5.99
CA LEU A 178 -8.75 0.34 4.72
C LEU A 178 -10.08 0.91 4.24
N ALA A 179 -10.07 2.12 3.69
CA ALA A 179 -11.23 2.71 3.08
C ALA A 179 -10.86 3.51 1.82
N VAL A 180 -11.68 3.40 0.79
CA VAL A 180 -11.52 4.14 -0.47
C VAL A 180 -12.88 4.58 -0.98
N ALA A 181 -13.02 5.85 -1.32
CA ALA A 181 -14.23 6.38 -1.92
C ALA A 181 -13.95 7.52 -2.90
N GLU A 182 -14.93 7.76 -3.77
CA GLU A 182 -15.00 8.99 -4.54
C GLU A 182 -15.62 10.10 -3.66
N GLU A 183 -14.94 11.21 -3.55
CA GLU A 183 -15.45 12.44 -2.98
C GLU A 183 -16.08 13.28 -4.10
N TYR A 184 -17.29 13.75 -3.88
CA TYR A 184 -17.97 14.63 -4.79
C TYR A 184 -18.01 16.05 -4.25
N ARG A 185 -17.18 16.93 -4.79
CA ARG A 185 -17.20 18.35 -4.44
C ARG A 185 -18.14 19.11 -5.37
N GLY A 186 -19.29 19.55 -4.85
CA GLY A 186 -20.26 20.37 -5.58
C GLY A 186 -19.71 21.76 -5.88
N GLY A 187 -20.14 22.36 -7.02
CA GLY A 187 -19.77 23.71 -7.46
C GLY A 187 -19.70 23.79 -8.98
N ASN A 188 -19.41 25.00 -9.53
CA ASN A 188 -19.19 25.20 -10.97
C ASN A 188 -17.90 24.45 -11.39
N GLY A 189 -18.05 23.21 -11.89
CA GLY A 189 -16.96 22.33 -12.26
C GLY A 189 -16.84 21.10 -11.33
N SER A 190 -17.99 20.56 -10.88
CA SER A 190 -18.02 19.33 -10.07
C SER A 190 -17.08 18.26 -10.61
N ARG A 191 -15.97 18.01 -9.89
CA ARG A 191 -15.04 16.91 -10.15
C ARG A 191 -15.22 15.87 -9.09
N ARG A 192 -15.15 14.62 -9.50
CA ARG A 192 -14.97 13.49 -8.62
C ARG A 192 -13.48 13.42 -8.27
N HIS A 193 -13.19 13.26 -7.02
CA HIS A 193 -11.83 13.04 -6.53
C HIS A 193 -11.79 11.76 -5.70
N TRP A 194 -10.72 11.03 -5.85
CA TRP A 194 -10.51 9.84 -5.05
C TRP A 194 -9.92 10.21 -3.70
N ARG A 195 -10.40 9.54 -2.67
CA ARG A 195 -9.84 9.58 -1.33
C ARG A 195 -9.63 8.18 -0.82
N ALA A 196 -8.53 7.98 -0.11
CA ALA A 196 -8.24 6.71 0.52
C ALA A 196 -7.60 6.96 1.89
N GLY A 197 -7.86 6.07 2.81
CA GLY A 197 -7.28 6.12 4.13
C GLY A 197 -7.20 4.76 4.77
N GLY A 198 -6.41 4.66 5.83
CA GLY A 198 -6.32 3.43 6.58
C GLY A 198 -5.60 3.62 7.90
N ILE A 199 -5.83 2.67 8.79
CA ILE A 199 -5.14 2.52 10.05
C ILE A 199 -4.55 1.11 10.15
N LEU A 200 -3.31 1.03 10.59
CA LEU A 200 -2.63 -0.20 10.94
C LEU A 200 -2.12 -0.08 12.36
N ALA A 201 -2.35 -1.09 13.19
CA ALA A 201 -1.71 -1.21 14.50
C ALA A 201 -1.19 -2.62 14.71
N GLN A 202 -0.06 -2.69 15.39
CA GLN A 202 0.68 -3.90 15.72
C GLN A 202 0.87 -4.00 17.22
N PHE A 203 0.66 -5.18 17.76
CA PHE A 203 0.91 -5.48 19.15
C PHE A 203 2.38 -5.90 19.33
N LEU A 204 3.13 -5.08 20.04
CA LEU A 204 4.57 -5.25 20.25
C LEU A 204 4.89 -5.20 21.75
N PRO A 205 4.56 -6.26 22.51
CA PRO A 205 4.73 -6.28 23.96
C PRO A 205 6.21 -6.17 24.34
N LYS A 206 6.48 -5.38 25.37
CA LYS A 206 7.84 -5.19 25.91
C LYS A 206 8.30 -6.38 26.74
N SER A 207 7.36 -7.12 27.34
CA SER A 207 7.65 -8.31 28.15
C SER A 207 7.68 -9.56 27.29
N PRO A 208 8.75 -10.40 27.37
CA PRO A 208 8.80 -11.67 26.68
C PRO A 208 7.66 -12.63 27.06
N GLU A 209 7.11 -12.49 28.27
CA GLU A 209 5.99 -13.32 28.74
C GLU A 209 4.69 -12.98 28.01
N ARG A 210 4.48 -11.71 27.63
CA ARG A 210 3.34 -11.23 26.85
C ARG A 210 3.52 -11.42 25.32
N SER A 211 4.73 -11.67 24.87
CA SER A 211 5.02 -11.97 23.46
C SER A 211 4.82 -13.44 23.09
N ARG A 212 4.46 -14.29 24.07
CA ARG A 212 4.13 -15.69 23.80
C ARG A 212 2.85 -15.76 22.96
N GLN A 213 3.02 -16.24 21.75
CA GLN A 213 1.91 -16.50 20.85
C GLN A 213 1.41 -17.93 21.04
N ALA A 214 0.14 -18.16 20.68
CA ALA A 214 -0.38 -19.50 20.55
C ALA A 214 0.50 -20.30 19.57
N ASP A 215 0.78 -21.55 19.91
CA ASP A 215 1.45 -22.45 18.98
C ASP A 215 0.66 -22.49 17.66
N LEU A 216 1.39 -22.42 16.56
CA LEU A 216 0.81 -22.66 15.25
C LEU A 216 0.20 -24.06 15.24
N ASP A 217 -0.89 -24.22 14.47
CA ASP A 217 -1.56 -25.52 14.29
C ASP A 217 -0.49 -26.59 14.04
N PRO A 218 -0.42 -27.62 14.89
CA PRO A 218 0.63 -28.62 14.81
C PRO A 218 0.40 -29.56 13.61
N GLY A 219 0.62 -29.07 12.38
CA GLY A 219 0.31 -29.75 11.12
C GLY A 219 0.75 -31.22 11.04
N ASP A 220 1.75 -31.63 11.84
CA ASP A 220 2.27 -33.02 11.95
C ASP A 220 2.08 -33.63 13.36
N ALA A 221 1.23 -33.04 14.22
CA ALA A 221 1.01 -33.58 15.55
C ALA A 221 0.15 -34.86 15.50
N PRO A 222 0.33 -35.78 16.47
CA PRO A 222 -0.48 -36.97 16.55
C PRO A 222 -1.98 -36.64 16.61
N PRO A 223 -2.87 -37.50 16.03
CA PRO A 223 -4.31 -37.32 16.11
C PRO A 223 -4.78 -37.20 17.57
N GLY A 224 -5.49 -36.10 17.89
CA GLY A 224 -5.97 -35.82 19.24
C GLY A 224 -5.13 -34.84 20.05
N THR A 225 -4.09 -34.24 19.47
CA THR A 225 -3.36 -33.13 20.09
C THR A 225 -4.19 -31.87 19.93
N GLU A 226 -4.75 -31.34 21.01
CA GLU A 226 -5.40 -30.01 20.98
C GLU A 226 -4.29 -28.96 20.98
N PRO A 227 -4.37 -27.95 20.07
CA PRO A 227 -3.45 -26.81 20.10
C PRO A 227 -3.53 -26.13 21.46
N HIS A 228 -2.40 -25.79 22.05
CA HIS A 228 -2.38 -25.02 23.30
C HIS A 228 -2.75 -23.56 22.98
N LEU A 229 -4.04 -23.29 22.90
CA LEU A 229 -4.59 -21.96 22.67
C LEU A 229 -4.32 -21.12 23.94
N LEU A 230 -3.22 -20.35 23.92
CA LEU A 230 -3.05 -19.31 24.93
C LEU A 230 -4.12 -18.24 24.69
N PRO A 231 -4.77 -17.74 25.76
CA PRO A 231 -5.68 -16.62 25.60
C PRO A 231 -4.93 -15.42 25.00
N GLU A 232 -5.59 -14.73 24.05
CA GLU A 232 -5.06 -13.47 23.52
C GLU A 232 -4.81 -12.49 24.68
N ASP A 233 -3.78 -11.66 24.56
CA ASP A 233 -3.49 -10.62 25.55
C ASP A 233 -4.63 -9.59 25.59
N ASP A 234 -5.13 -9.26 26.80
CA ASP A 234 -6.26 -8.36 26.99
C ASP A 234 -6.01 -6.97 26.36
N ALA A 235 -4.77 -6.48 26.40
CA ALA A 235 -4.42 -5.19 25.80
C ALA A 235 -4.50 -5.26 24.26
N TRP A 236 -4.15 -6.41 23.66
CA TRP A 236 -4.35 -6.61 22.23
C TRP A 236 -5.83 -6.69 21.87
N VAL A 237 -6.62 -7.43 22.63
CA VAL A 237 -8.08 -7.55 22.43
C VAL A 237 -8.74 -6.18 22.52
N GLU A 238 -8.39 -5.38 23.53
CA GLU A 238 -8.87 -4.01 23.66
C GLU A 238 -8.47 -3.14 22.47
N GLY A 239 -7.19 -3.11 22.13
CA GLY A 239 -6.68 -2.28 21.05
C GLY A 239 -7.27 -2.63 19.68
N ARG A 240 -7.39 -3.93 19.39
CA ARG A 240 -8.05 -4.42 18.17
C ARG A 240 -9.52 -4.00 18.14
N SER A 241 -10.24 -4.17 19.25
CA SER A 241 -11.65 -3.81 19.35
C SER A 241 -11.89 -2.32 19.13
N LEU A 242 -11.00 -1.46 19.64
CA LEU A 242 -11.07 -0.02 19.38
C LEU A 242 -10.88 0.30 17.90
N ILE A 243 -9.93 -0.34 17.23
CA ILE A 243 -9.70 -0.16 15.77
C ILE A 243 -10.91 -0.65 14.96
N ASP A 244 -11.55 -1.74 15.38
CA ASP A 244 -12.75 -2.28 14.72
C ASP A 244 -13.96 -1.33 14.78
N THR A 245 -13.94 -0.34 15.68
CA THR A 245 -14.96 0.72 15.73
C THR A 245 -14.78 1.81 14.69
N VAL A 246 -13.70 1.79 13.93
CA VAL A 246 -13.44 2.82 12.91
C VAL A 246 -14.40 2.65 11.75
N ASP A 247 -15.15 3.71 11.46
CA ASP A 247 -15.99 3.79 10.27
C ASP A 247 -15.15 4.16 9.04
N ASP A 248 -15.50 3.62 7.88
CA ASP A 248 -14.81 3.92 6.62
C ASP A 248 -14.81 5.43 6.33
N LEU A 249 -15.90 6.14 6.66
CA LEU A 249 -15.98 7.59 6.49
C LEU A 249 -14.95 8.33 7.34
N GLU A 250 -14.65 7.87 8.55
CA GLU A 250 -13.63 8.51 9.39
C GLU A 250 -12.23 8.43 8.80
N LEU A 251 -11.97 7.41 7.96
CA LEU A 251 -10.68 7.24 7.28
C LEU A 251 -10.52 8.16 6.06
N ILE A 252 -11.62 8.57 5.44
CA ILE A 252 -11.60 9.32 4.17
C ILE A 252 -12.13 10.74 4.27
N ASP A 253 -12.86 11.11 5.34
CA ASP A 253 -13.40 12.45 5.54
C ASP A 253 -12.28 13.49 5.69
N PRO A 254 -12.20 14.51 4.80
CA PRO A 254 -11.16 15.55 4.86
C PRO A 254 -11.19 16.37 6.16
N ASP A 255 -12.33 16.46 6.83
CA ASP A 255 -12.51 17.24 8.06
C ASP A 255 -12.07 16.47 9.31
N VAL A 256 -11.74 15.19 9.20
CA VAL A 256 -11.22 14.37 10.28
C VAL A 256 -9.71 14.22 10.13
N SER A 257 -8.91 14.86 10.99
CA SER A 257 -7.45 14.67 10.96
C SER A 257 -7.03 13.31 11.53
N SER A 258 -5.85 12.83 11.11
CA SER A 258 -5.26 11.59 11.64
C SER A 258 -5.08 11.65 13.16
N GLU A 259 -4.69 12.82 13.70
CA GLU A 259 -4.52 13.05 15.13
C GLU A 259 -5.85 12.95 15.88
N ARG A 260 -6.92 13.51 15.29
CA ARG A 260 -8.25 13.44 15.86
C ARG A 260 -8.77 12.00 15.91
N LEU A 261 -8.53 11.23 14.86
CA LEU A 261 -8.88 9.80 14.82
C LEU A 261 -8.10 9.02 15.89
N ALA A 262 -6.76 9.22 15.97
CA ALA A 262 -5.94 8.57 16.99
C ALA A 262 -6.40 8.93 18.41
N TYR A 263 -6.73 10.19 18.65
CA TYR A 263 -7.25 10.65 19.94
C TYR A 263 -8.61 10.01 20.26
N ARG A 264 -9.56 10.00 19.31
CA ARG A 264 -10.86 9.35 19.50
C ARG A 264 -10.72 7.89 19.93
N LEU A 265 -9.82 7.17 19.31
CA LEU A 265 -9.63 5.74 19.59
C LEU A 265 -8.95 5.47 20.93
N PHE A 266 -7.94 6.26 21.29
CA PHE A 266 -7.02 5.86 22.35
C PHE A 266 -6.83 6.90 23.47
N HIS A 267 -7.65 7.96 23.55
CA HIS A 267 -7.45 9.03 24.56
C HIS A 267 -7.51 8.52 25.99
N GLU A 268 -8.33 7.50 26.28
CA GLU A 268 -8.43 6.91 27.64
C GLU A 268 -7.16 6.16 28.06
N ARG A 269 -6.40 5.62 27.10
CA ARG A 269 -5.15 4.88 27.32
C ARG A 269 -3.91 5.73 27.12
N GLY A 270 -4.09 6.96 26.61
CA GLY A 270 -3.02 7.87 26.25
C GLY A 270 -2.34 7.47 24.94
N VAL A 271 -2.55 8.29 23.89
CA VAL A 271 -1.90 8.11 22.58
C VAL A 271 -0.81 9.14 22.39
N ARG A 272 0.34 8.67 21.94
CA ARG A 272 1.44 9.50 21.49
C ARG A 272 1.50 9.47 19.98
N VAL A 273 1.40 10.62 19.35
CA VAL A 273 1.61 10.78 17.90
C VAL A 273 3.00 11.31 17.61
N PHE A 274 3.56 10.90 16.48
CA PHE A 274 4.87 11.37 16.03
C PHE A 274 4.70 12.34 14.86
N ARG A 275 5.81 12.88 14.37
CA ARG A 275 5.79 13.77 13.21
C ARG A 275 5.25 13.02 11.99
N SER A 276 4.26 13.60 11.33
CA SER A 276 3.75 13.07 10.07
C SER A 276 4.77 13.20 8.94
N ALA A 277 4.75 12.25 8.02
CA ALA A 277 5.54 12.26 6.80
C ALA A 277 4.62 12.45 5.59
N PRO A 278 5.03 13.19 4.55
CA PRO A 278 4.24 13.36 3.34
C PRO A 278 4.24 12.08 2.47
N VAL A 279 3.26 12.00 1.57
CA VAL A 279 3.20 11.01 0.49
C VAL A 279 2.98 11.74 -0.83
N ARG A 280 3.62 11.30 -1.90
CA ARG A 280 3.49 11.89 -3.23
C ARG A 280 3.32 10.82 -4.29
N ALA A 281 2.36 11.00 -5.19
CA ALA A 281 2.28 10.21 -6.40
C ALA A 281 3.43 10.59 -7.32
N GLN A 282 4.34 9.67 -7.58
CA GLN A 282 5.45 9.90 -8.49
C GLN A 282 5.84 8.63 -9.23
N CYS A 283 5.66 8.65 -10.55
CA CYS A 283 6.19 7.61 -11.41
C CYS A 283 7.70 7.83 -11.65
N SER A 284 8.46 6.75 -11.71
CA SER A 284 9.90 6.77 -12.02
C SER A 284 10.20 6.66 -13.50
N CYS A 285 9.17 6.63 -14.38
CA CYS A 285 9.39 6.59 -15.82
C CYS A 285 9.92 7.95 -16.31
N SER A 286 10.83 7.89 -17.29
CA SER A 286 11.34 9.05 -18.00
C SER A 286 11.66 8.64 -19.44
N ARG A 287 11.76 9.61 -20.35
CA ARG A 287 12.15 9.36 -21.75
C ARG A 287 13.48 8.61 -21.81
N ASP A 288 14.47 9.05 -21.03
CA ASP A 288 15.81 8.44 -21.00
C ASP A 288 15.78 6.99 -20.49
N SER A 289 14.94 6.72 -19.47
CA SER A 289 14.77 5.38 -18.93
C SER A 289 14.12 4.43 -19.94
N VAL A 290 13.10 4.90 -20.66
CA VAL A 290 12.43 4.13 -21.72
C VAL A 290 13.36 3.92 -22.91
N GLU A 291 14.10 4.94 -23.30
CA GLU A 291 15.11 4.85 -24.38
C GLU A 291 16.19 3.82 -24.04
N SER A 292 16.75 3.87 -22.83
CA SER A 292 17.73 2.88 -22.36
C SER A 292 17.19 1.45 -22.39
N MET A 293 15.93 1.29 -21.97
CA MET A 293 15.24 0.00 -22.03
C MET A 293 15.11 -0.48 -23.49
N LEU A 294 14.62 0.37 -24.41
CA LEU A 294 14.45 0.02 -25.80
C LEU A 294 15.79 -0.36 -26.47
N ARG A 295 16.87 0.33 -26.13
CA ARG A 295 18.21 0.01 -26.61
C ARG A 295 18.74 -1.34 -26.12
N SER A 296 18.21 -1.88 -25.03
CA SER A 296 18.60 -3.20 -24.51
C SER A 296 17.98 -4.37 -25.27
N PHE A 297 16.94 -4.13 -26.08
CA PHE A 297 16.34 -5.16 -26.94
C PHE A 297 17.20 -5.43 -28.19
N PRO A 298 17.20 -6.69 -28.72
CA PRO A 298 17.76 -7.01 -29.99
C PRO A 298 17.18 -6.14 -31.12
N GLN A 299 17.97 -5.93 -32.18
CA GLN A 299 17.56 -5.11 -33.34
C GLN A 299 16.23 -5.60 -33.92
N GLN A 300 16.08 -6.90 -34.10
CA GLN A 300 14.87 -7.52 -34.65
C GLN A 300 13.63 -7.19 -33.84
N ASP A 301 13.73 -7.29 -32.51
CA ASP A 301 12.60 -6.98 -31.63
C ASP A 301 12.22 -5.50 -31.69
N ARG A 302 13.21 -4.61 -31.83
CA ARG A 302 12.97 -3.16 -32.03
C ARG A 302 12.31 -2.87 -33.38
N ASP A 303 12.70 -3.57 -34.44
CA ASP A 303 12.12 -3.42 -35.79
C ASP A 303 10.66 -3.88 -35.77
N ASP A 304 10.34 -4.93 -35.04
CA ASP A 304 8.97 -5.46 -34.86
C ASP A 304 8.07 -4.50 -34.03
N MET A 305 8.66 -3.60 -33.22
CA MET A 305 7.92 -2.56 -32.47
C MET A 305 7.58 -1.31 -33.30
N ILE A 306 8.08 -1.22 -34.56
CA ILE A 306 7.86 -0.04 -35.40
C ILE A 306 6.47 -0.10 -36.02
N GLU A 307 5.60 0.81 -35.57
CA GLU A 307 4.28 1.07 -36.16
C GLU A 307 4.27 2.48 -36.75
N ASP A 308 3.84 2.65 -37.99
CA ASP A 308 3.82 3.94 -38.72
C ASP A 308 5.13 4.74 -38.65
N GLY A 309 6.29 4.03 -38.70
CA GLY A 309 7.61 4.64 -38.66
C GLY A 309 8.05 5.16 -37.29
N LYS A 310 7.39 4.76 -36.19
CA LYS A 310 7.68 5.16 -34.83
C LYS A 310 7.59 3.97 -33.87
N ILE A 311 8.26 4.08 -32.74
CA ILE A 311 8.09 3.17 -31.61
C ILE A 311 7.35 3.95 -30.51
N THR A 312 6.19 3.46 -30.10
CA THR A 312 5.37 4.09 -29.06
C THR A 312 5.34 3.21 -27.81
N VAL A 313 5.73 3.77 -26.67
CA VAL A 313 5.72 3.08 -25.38
C VAL A 313 4.85 3.85 -24.41
N THR A 314 3.86 3.19 -23.84
CA THR A 314 3.00 3.75 -22.80
C THR A 314 3.36 3.14 -21.45
N CYS A 315 3.60 3.98 -20.45
CA CYS A 315 3.89 3.54 -19.09
C CYS A 315 2.65 2.95 -18.42
N GLU A 316 2.71 1.70 -17.95
CA GLU A 316 1.60 1.03 -17.28
C GLU A 316 1.21 1.68 -15.94
N PHE A 317 2.10 2.44 -15.30
CA PHE A 317 1.81 3.08 -14.01
C PHE A 317 1.12 4.44 -14.13
N CYS A 318 1.45 5.23 -15.14
CA CYS A 318 0.97 6.63 -15.22
C CYS A 318 0.42 7.01 -16.59
N SER A 319 0.27 6.05 -17.49
CA SER A 319 -0.22 6.25 -18.87
C SER A 319 0.54 7.28 -19.71
N SER A 320 1.72 7.74 -19.24
CA SER A 320 2.56 8.62 -20.03
C SER A 320 3.05 7.89 -21.28
N THR A 321 2.88 8.52 -22.43
CA THR A 321 3.26 7.96 -23.73
C THR A 321 4.54 8.60 -24.22
N TYR A 322 5.50 7.77 -24.61
CA TYR A 322 6.78 8.15 -25.18
C TYR A 322 6.86 7.67 -26.61
N VAL A 323 7.20 8.58 -27.53
CA VAL A 323 7.32 8.29 -28.96
C VAL A 323 8.78 8.50 -29.37
N PHE A 324 9.35 7.51 -30.05
CA PHE A 324 10.73 7.49 -30.51
C PHE A 324 10.76 7.27 -32.02
N ALA A 325 11.66 7.98 -32.73
CA ALA A 325 12.03 7.59 -34.07
C ALA A 325 12.98 6.38 -34.00
N PRO A 326 12.90 5.42 -34.94
CA PRO A 326 13.85 4.29 -34.97
C PRO A 326 15.30 4.70 -34.92
N ALA A 327 15.64 5.84 -35.54
CA ALA A 327 16.99 6.41 -35.54
C ALA A 327 17.47 6.84 -34.13
N ASP A 328 16.56 7.26 -33.24
CA ASP A 328 16.92 7.68 -31.87
C ASP A 328 17.37 6.48 -31.02
N ILE A 329 16.88 5.27 -31.39
CA ILE A 329 17.10 4.03 -30.63
C ILE A 329 18.14 3.13 -31.31
N ALA A 330 18.55 3.45 -32.55
CA ALA A 330 19.63 2.77 -33.22
C ALA A 330 20.91 2.94 -32.38
N GLY A 331 21.30 1.90 -31.63
CA GLY A 331 22.49 1.92 -30.80
C GLY A 331 23.73 2.08 -31.69
N ASN A 332 24.74 2.78 -31.21
CA ASN A 332 26.09 2.54 -31.66
C ASN A 332 26.36 1.05 -31.47
N GLU A 333 26.57 0.31 -32.56
CA GLU A 333 27.11 -1.04 -32.52
C GLU A 333 28.44 -0.97 -31.76
N SER A 334 28.41 -1.21 -30.47
CA SER A 334 29.61 -1.42 -29.67
C SER A 334 30.25 -2.69 -30.21
N ALA A 335 31.45 -2.57 -30.71
CA ALA A 335 32.29 -3.59 -31.30
C ALA A 335 32.20 -4.95 -30.57
N PRO A 336 32.25 -6.06 -31.29
CA PRO A 336 32.20 -7.39 -30.72
C PRO A 336 33.34 -7.54 -29.70
N ALA A 337 32.97 -8.02 -28.49
CA ALA A 337 33.93 -8.36 -27.46
C ALA A 337 34.97 -9.31 -28.03
N GLN A 338 36.18 -8.81 -28.21
CA GLN A 338 37.33 -9.63 -28.62
C GLN A 338 37.48 -10.76 -27.61
N ALA A 339 37.27 -11.97 -28.07
CA ALA A 339 37.59 -13.19 -27.36
C ALA A 339 39.03 -13.07 -26.82
N ARG A 340 39.20 -12.93 -25.53
CA ARG A 340 40.50 -13.16 -24.89
C ARG A 340 40.78 -14.66 -24.97
N GLN A 341 41.47 -15.04 -25.99
CA GLN A 341 42.31 -16.25 -25.97
C GLN A 341 43.53 -15.92 -25.11
N ASN A 342 43.61 -16.53 -23.96
CA ASN A 342 44.82 -17.15 -23.39
C ASN A 342 44.46 -17.86 -22.09
#